data_26254d336be32401fb28475ce655f5db
#
_entry.id   26254d336be32401fb28475ce655f5db
#
_cell.length_a   1.000
_cell.length_b   1.000
_cell.length_c   1.000
_cell.angle_alpha   90.00
_cell.angle_beta   90.00
_cell.angle_gamma   90.00
#
_symmetry.space_group_name_H-M   'P 1'
#
loop_
_entity.id
_entity.type
_entity.pdbx_description
1 polymer ?
#
loop_
_entity_poly.entity_id
_entity_poly.type
_entity_poly.pdbx_seq_one_letter_code
_entity_poly.pdbx_strand_id
1 'polypeptide(L)'
;KLEVELKPRTTYYYRVTVFTDGGECATSETALFETGKMEEPWIGKWISPAKGDTFHPVLEKTFAIEKAVKRARLYLTGVGMFETYLDGKKLGEEYLAPYINDYESGIQVLTFPIEKSLEEEKEYTLSILLGKGWYMGTFGLGMKDKNFGDRMAAIGELHLEYEDGTVEVVATNDSWEYYGSDIEDSGIYLGEILNHQLWDGKENAKKQVEVLENPEEQDGTRNLSVEKLQDRLSLPVIEKETVQVKEIIYTPAEEIVLDMGQNFAGFVEFKANFPKGTKIILDFGEILQQGNFYNKNYRDAKSQFVYISDGREEIVRPHFTFFGFRYVRVTGWPGELEKENFVGKVIYSDLRRTGLVETSNEKINRLYQNTVWGEKSNFIDMPTDCPQRSERLGWTGDAQVFAPTASYHMDTRAFFHKFAKDLRDEQKMLDGGMPNF
;
A
#
# COMPACT_ATOMS: atom_id res chain seq x y z
N LYS A 1 -31.23 -7.53 -0.47
CA LYS A 1 -30.52 -8.80 -0.70
C LYS A 1 -30.59 -9.09 -2.19
N LEU A 2 -29.43 -9.34 -2.85
CA LEU A 2 -29.44 -9.83 -4.22
C LEU A 2 -29.90 -11.29 -4.23
N GLU A 3 -30.88 -11.61 -5.06
CA GLU A 3 -31.40 -12.98 -5.26
C GLU A 3 -30.83 -13.61 -6.54
N VAL A 4 -29.55 -13.26 -6.84
CA VAL A 4 -28.82 -13.75 -8.02
C VAL A 4 -27.61 -14.51 -7.55
N GLU A 5 -27.40 -15.71 -8.05
CA GLU A 5 -26.16 -16.44 -7.86
C GLU A 5 -25.04 -15.75 -8.64
N LEU A 6 -24.03 -15.30 -7.92
CA LEU A 6 -22.88 -14.63 -8.51
C LEU A 6 -21.91 -15.65 -9.08
N LYS A 7 -21.39 -15.37 -10.27
CA LYS A 7 -20.33 -16.17 -10.92
C LYS A 7 -18.99 -15.49 -10.77
N PRO A 8 -17.90 -16.24 -10.72
CA PRO A 8 -16.55 -15.68 -10.69
C PRO A 8 -16.28 -14.79 -11.90
N ARG A 9 -15.41 -13.81 -11.72
CA ARG A 9 -14.85 -12.93 -12.77
C ARG A 9 -15.91 -12.33 -13.70
N THR A 10 -17.10 -11.99 -13.17
CA THR A 10 -18.25 -11.55 -13.94
C THR A 10 -18.63 -10.12 -13.61
N THR A 11 -18.85 -9.32 -14.65
CA THR A 11 -19.39 -7.96 -14.49
C THR A 11 -20.89 -7.99 -14.47
N TYR A 12 -21.48 -7.42 -13.43
CA TYR A 12 -22.91 -7.28 -13.23
C TYR A 12 -23.36 -5.84 -13.38
N TYR A 13 -24.46 -5.61 -14.05
CA TYR A 13 -25.08 -4.31 -14.20
C TYR A 13 -26.40 -4.28 -13.45
N TYR A 14 -26.65 -3.21 -12.70
CA TYR A 14 -27.90 -3.09 -11.94
C TYR A 14 -28.45 -1.66 -11.97
N ARG A 15 -29.76 -1.56 -11.76
CA ARG A 15 -30.47 -0.31 -11.53
C ARG A 15 -31.39 -0.48 -10.32
N VAL A 16 -31.58 0.58 -9.57
CA VAL A 16 -32.50 0.62 -8.44
C VAL A 16 -33.70 1.48 -8.81
N THR A 17 -34.91 0.90 -8.73
CA THR A 17 -36.14 1.64 -8.88
C THR A 17 -36.82 1.72 -7.52
N VAL A 18 -37.14 2.94 -7.10
CA VAL A 18 -37.92 3.21 -5.88
C VAL A 18 -39.29 3.69 -6.24
N PHE A 19 -40.28 3.27 -5.46
CA PHE A 19 -41.68 3.64 -5.60
C PHE A 19 -42.13 4.38 -4.35
N THR A 20 -42.92 5.43 -4.50
CA THR A 20 -43.56 6.13 -3.38
C THR A 20 -44.97 5.63 -3.17
N ASP A 21 -45.53 5.84 -1.98
CA ASP A 21 -46.95 5.54 -1.67
C ASP A 21 -47.94 6.32 -2.55
N GLY A 22 -47.48 7.43 -3.14
CA GLY A 22 -48.24 8.26 -4.10
C GLY A 22 -48.24 7.72 -5.53
N GLY A 23 -47.58 6.59 -5.82
CA GLY A 23 -47.48 5.98 -7.14
C GLY A 23 -46.43 6.58 -8.06
N GLU A 24 -45.61 7.49 -7.57
CA GLU A 24 -44.43 8.00 -8.29
C GLU A 24 -43.30 6.96 -8.27
N CYS A 25 -42.48 6.92 -9.33
CA CYS A 25 -41.28 6.09 -9.36
C CYS A 25 -40.06 6.88 -9.88
N ALA A 26 -38.89 6.51 -9.37
CA ALA A 26 -37.60 7.01 -9.87
C ALA A 26 -36.63 5.83 -10.01
N THR A 27 -35.91 5.79 -11.13
CA THR A 27 -34.93 4.75 -11.42
C THR A 27 -33.54 5.39 -11.48
N SER A 28 -32.57 4.78 -10.80
CA SER A 28 -31.17 5.19 -10.87
C SER A 28 -30.60 5.01 -12.27
N GLU A 29 -29.48 5.64 -12.53
CA GLU A 29 -28.62 5.24 -13.64
C GLU A 29 -28.14 3.80 -13.45
N THR A 30 -27.62 3.20 -14.54
CA THR A 30 -27.04 1.86 -14.47
C THR A 30 -25.71 1.93 -13.73
N ALA A 31 -25.60 1.19 -12.64
CA ALA A 31 -24.35 0.94 -11.93
C ALA A 31 -23.83 -0.46 -12.24
N LEU A 32 -22.54 -0.68 -11.98
CA LEU A 32 -21.93 -1.98 -12.19
C LEU A 32 -21.07 -2.38 -10.98
N PHE A 33 -20.89 -3.68 -10.83
CA PHE A 33 -19.83 -4.26 -10.01
C PHE A 33 -19.28 -5.49 -10.71
N GLU A 34 -18.09 -5.91 -10.30
CA GLU A 34 -17.41 -7.10 -10.83
C GLU A 34 -17.03 -8.01 -9.67
N THR A 35 -17.23 -9.31 -9.86
CA THR A 35 -16.77 -10.34 -8.92
C THR A 35 -15.30 -10.68 -9.19
N GLY A 36 -14.54 -10.97 -8.12
CA GLY A 36 -13.19 -11.50 -8.21
C GLY A 36 -13.16 -12.97 -8.65
N LYS A 37 -12.07 -13.65 -8.32
CA LYS A 37 -11.94 -15.10 -8.62
C LYS A 37 -12.90 -15.96 -7.83
N MET A 38 -13.36 -15.50 -6.68
CA MET A 38 -14.18 -16.29 -5.75
C MET A 38 -13.51 -17.64 -5.46
N GLU A 39 -14.22 -18.75 -5.69
CA GLU A 39 -13.74 -20.12 -5.44
C GLU A 39 -13.08 -20.78 -6.67
N GLU A 40 -12.78 -20.02 -7.74
CA GLU A 40 -12.06 -20.58 -8.90
C GLU A 40 -10.64 -21.03 -8.49
N PRO A 41 -10.24 -22.24 -8.89
CA PRO A 41 -8.89 -22.74 -8.61
C PRO A 41 -7.79 -21.81 -9.16
N TRP A 42 -6.71 -21.70 -8.43
CA TRP A 42 -5.52 -20.99 -8.89
C TRP A 42 -4.69 -21.87 -9.82
N ILE A 43 -4.30 -21.33 -10.97
CA ILE A 43 -3.33 -21.90 -11.90
C ILE A 43 -1.92 -21.43 -11.52
N GLY A 44 -1.84 -20.17 -11.07
CA GLY A 44 -0.60 -19.57 -10.58
C GLY A 44 -0.06 -20.28 -9.35
N LYS A 45 1.26 -20.28 -9.24
CA LYS A 45 2.00 -20.83 -8.11
C LYS A 45 2.69 -19.70 -7.37
N TRP A 46 2.90 -19.86 -6.07
CA TRP A 46 3.75 -18.95 -5.31
C TRP A 46 5.19 -19.02 -5.84
N ILE A 47 5.73 -17.86 -6.23
CA ILE A 47 7.11 -17.70 -6.69
C ILE A 47 7.88 -16.76 -5.79
N SER A 48 9.16 -17.02 -5.63
CA SER A 48 10.05 -16.32 -4.70
C SER A 48 11.46 -16.24 -5.27
N PRO A 49 12.30 -15.29 -4.84
CA PRO A 49 13.73 -15.38 -5.03
C PRO A 49 14.31 -16.64 -4.42
N ALA A 50 15.54 -17.01 -4.81
CA ALA A 50 16.25 -18.11 -4.19
C ALA A 50 16.43 -17.88 -2.67
N LYS A 51 16.32 -18.97 -1.92
CA LYS A 51 16.54 -18.93 -0.48
C LYS A 51 17.92 -18.37 -0.13
N GLY A 52 17.96 -17.37 0.75
CA GLY A 52 19.19 -16.68 1.17
C GLY A 52 19.47 -15.37 0.42
N ASP A 53 18.77 -15.06 -0.67
CA ASP A 53 18.77 -13.73 -1.26
C ASP A 53 17.97 -12.78 -0.36
N THR A 54 18.64 -11.73 0.16
CA THR A 54 18.07 -10.86 1.22
C THR A 54 17.65 -9.47 0.74
N PHE A 55 17.76 -9.21 -0.56
CA PHE A 55 17.39 -7.94 -1.17
C PHE A 55 15.88 -7.88 -1.47
N HIS A 56 15.38 -6.69 -1.75
CA HIS A 56 14.03 -6.48 -2.29
C HIS A 56 14.00 -6.90 -3.75
N PRO A 57 13.26 -7.97 -4.13
CA PRO A 57 13.29 -8.48 -5.49
C PRO A 57 12.31 -7.77 -6.40
N VAL A 58 12.65 -7.73 -7.70
CA VAL A 58 11.71 -7.56 -8.80
C VAL A 58 11.52 -8.92 -9.45
N LEU A 59 10.30 -9.46 -9.42
CA LEU A 59 9.90 -10.65 -10.17
C LEU A 59 9.35 -10.20 -11.51
N GLU A 60 9.73 -10.86 -12.60
CA GLU A 60 9.42 -10.36 -13.94
C GLU A 60 9.06 -11.48 -14.91
N LYS A 61 8.12 -11.16 -15.80
CA LYS A 61 7.71 -12.03 -16.92
C LYS A 61 7.38 -11.20 -18.14
N THR A 62 7.98 -11.57 -19.25
CA THR A 62 7.60 -11.06 -20.58
C THR A 62 6.56 -11.97 -21.22
N PHE A 63 5.55 -11.38 -21.86
CA PHE A 63 4.47 -12.07 -22.57
C PHE A 63 4.03 -11.27 -23.80
N ALA A 64 3.50 -11.94 -24.82
CA ALA A 64 3.02 -11.29 -26.05
C ALA A 64 1.49 -11.23 -26.08
N ILE A 65 0.96 -10.16 -26.64
CA ILE A 65 -0.46 -10.03 -27.01
C ILE A 65 -0.57 -10.18 -28.52
N GLU A 66 -1.09 -11.32 -28.97
CA GLU A 66 -1.19 -11.64 -30.40
C GLU A 66 -2.53 -11.21 -31.04
N LYS A 67 -3.52 -10.87 -30.24
CA LYS A 67 -4.88 -10.58 -30.70
C LYS A 67 -5.46 -9.39 -29.93
N ALA A 68 -6.50 -8.77 -30.50
CA ALA A 68 -7.23 -7.70 -29.83
C ALA A 68 -7.87 -8.17 -28.51
N VAL A 69 -7.51 -7.50 -27.42
CA VAL A 69 -7.96 -7.83 -26.07
C VAL A 69 -9.29 -7.14 -25.80
N LYS A 70 -10.30 -7.93 -25.47
CA LYS A 70 -11.63 -7.45 -25.01
C LYS A 70 -11.64 -7.14 -23.53
N ARG A 71 -10.98 -7.98 -22.72
CA ARG A 71 -10.93 -7.84 -21.25
C ARG A 71 -9.63 -8.43 -20.72
N ALA A 72 -9.00 -7.74 -19.78
CA ALA A 72 -7.82 -8.22 -19.08
C ALA A 72 -7.92 -7.92 -17.59
N ARG A 73 -7.71 -8.94 -16.74
CA ARG A 73 -7.71 -8.82 -15.27
C ARG A 73 -6.50 -9.53 -14.70
N LEU A 74 -5.65 -8.75 -14.05
CA LEU A 74 -4.55 -9.27 -13.26
C LEU A 74 -5.03 -9.44 -11.80
N TYR A 75 -5.07 -10.68 -11.33
CA TYR A 75 -5.27 -11.05 -9.92
C TYR A 75 -3.92 -11.29 -9.32
N LEU A 76 -3.54 -10.54 -8.29
CA LEU A 76 -2.18 -10.55 -7.76
C LEU A 76 -2.19 -10.31 -6.25
N THR A 77 -1.31 -11.04 -5.56
CA THR A 77 -0.94 -10.74 -4.19
C THR A 77 0.51 -11.10 -3.90
N GLY A 78 1.01 -10.63 -2.77
CA GLY A 78 2.35 -10.92 -2.28
C GLY A 78 2.37 -11.06 -0.77
N VAL A 79 3.36 -11.76 -0.24
CA VAL A 79 3.68 -11.74 1.18
C VAL A 79 4.85 -10.80 1.42
N GLY A 80 4.59 -9.83 2.26
CA GLY A 80 5.22 -8.53 2.33
C GLY A 80 4.31 -7.48 1.72
N MET A 81 4.88 -6.47 1.10
CA MET A 81 4.19 -5.49 0.27
C MET A 81 4.60 -5.67 -1.18
N PHE A 82 3.77 -5.19 -2.11
CA PHE A 82 4.15 -5.18 -3.51
C PHE A 82 3.68 -3.92 -4.25
N GLU A 83 4.43 -3.56 -5.28
CA GLU A 83 3.98 -2.71 -6.38
C GLU A 83 4.12 -3.51 -7.68
N THR A 84 3.19 -3.34 -8.62
CA THR A 84 3.26 -4.02 -9.91
C THR A 84 3.29 -3.03 -11.07
N TYR A 85 4.01 -3.40 -12.11
CA TYR A 85 4.30 -2.53 -13.25
C TYR A 85 4.10 -3.28 -14.57
N LEU A 86 3.60 -2.58 -15.58
CA LEU A 86 3.57 -3.03 -16.96
C LEU A 86 4.46 -2.10 -17.81
N ASP A 87 5.50 -2.63 -18.41
CA ASP A 87 6.54 -1.86 -19.14
C ASP A 87 7.07 -0.67 -18.30
N GLY A 88 7.35 -0.90 -17.03
CA GLY A 88 7.86 0.11 -16.10
C GLY A 88 6.82 1.12 -15.60
N LYS A 89 5.57 1.07 -16.09
CA LYS A 89 4.48 1.91 -15.60
C LYS A 89 3.70 1.21 -14.50
N LYS A 90 3.63 1.84 -13.32
CA LYS A 90 2.88 1.30 -12.18
C LYS A 90 1.41 1.05 -12.55
N LEU A 91 0.90 -0.12 -12.18
CA LEU A 91 -0.51 -0.47 -12.25
C LEU A 91 -1.21 -0.13 -10.93
N GLY A 92 -2.40 0.46 -11.05
CA GLY A 92 -3.15 0.92 -9.89
C GLY A 92 -2.59 2.19 -9.23
N GLU A 93 -3.33 2.71 -8.27
CA GLU A 93 -2.97 3.91 -7.50
C GLU A 93 -2.63 3.58 -6.05
N GLU A 94 -2.67 2.30 -5.70
CA GLU A 94 -2.52 1.80 -4.34
C GLU A 94 -1.08 1.93 -3.82
N TYR A 95 -1.00 2.22 -2.53
CA TYR A 95 0.22 2.15 -1.71
C TYR A 95 0.06 1.05 -0.68
N LEU A 96 1.16 0.45 -0.25
CA LEU A 96 1.22 -0.53 0.84
C LEU A 96 0.40 -1.82 0.58
N ALA A 97 0.11 -2.15 -0.70
CA ALA A 97 -0.61 -3.38 -1.06
C ALA A 97 0.22 -4.63 -0.67
N PRO A 98 -0.39 -5.75 -0.25
CA PRO A 98 -1.82 -6.05 -0.16
C PRO A 98 -2.44 -5.66 1.18
N TYR A 99 -1.88 -4.67 1.87
CA TYR A 99 -2.33 -4.14 3.16
C TYR A 99 -2.02 -5.08 4.34
N ILE A 100 -2.63 -4.82 5.49
CA ILE A 100 -2.49 -5.67 6.66
C ILE A 100 -3.39 -6.89 6.51
N ASN A 101 -2.79 -8.08 6.64
CA ASN A 101 -3.51 -9.34 6.67
C ASN A 101 -3.18 -10.07 7.97
N ASP A 102 -4.17 -10.78 8.50
CA ASP A 102 -3.87 -11.92 9.36
C ASP A 102 -3.50 -13.11 8.46
N TYR A 103 -2.20 -13.28 8.22
CA TYR A 103 -1.66 -14.29 7.30
C TYR A 103 -1.95 -15.73 7.75
N GLU A 104 -2.41 -15.94 8.97
CA GLU A 104 -2.89 -17.26 9.43
C GLU A 104 -4.32 -17.53 8.93
N SER A 105 -5.14 -16.51 8.78
CA SER A 105 -6.56 -16.61 8.39
C SER A 105 -6.84 -16.30 6.94
N GLY A 106 -6.07 -15.42 6.31
CA GLY A 106 -6.30 -15.05 4.91
C GLY A 106 -5.31 -14.06 4.32
N ILE A 107 -5.19 -14.08 3.00
CA ILE A 107 -4.33 -13.17 2.23
C ILE A 107 -5.18 -12.52 1.15
N GLN A 108 -5.25 -11.21 1.17
CA GLN A 108 -6.06 -10.44 0.22
C GLN A 108 -5.41 -10.42 -1.18
N VAL A 109 -6.22 -10.67 -2.20
CA VAL A 109 -5.84 -10.59 -3.61
C VAL A 109 -6.38 -9.29 -4.20
N LEU A 110 -5.53 -8.53 -4.88
CA LEU A 110 -5.91 -7.34 -5.61
C LEU A 110 -6.22 -7.69 -7.07
N THR A 111 -7.15 -6.93 -7.66
CA THR A 111 -7.53 -7.06 -9.06
C THR A 111 -7.20 -5.78 -9.81
N PHE A 112 -6.43 -5.89 -10.88
CA PHE A 112 -6.07 -4.76 -11.74
C PHE A 112 -6.68 -4.94 -13.13
N PRO A 113 -7.59 -4.04 -13.55
CA PRO A 113 -8.09 -3.99 -14.93
C PRO A 113 -7.03 -3.34 -15.81
N ILE A 114 -6.47 -4.08 -16.77
CA ILE A 114 -5.35 -3.61 -17.59
C ILE A 114 -5.62 -3.63 -19.10
N GLU A 115 -6.83 -4.00 -19.55
CA GLU A 115 -7.16 -4.10 -20.97
C GLU A 115 -6.86 -2.81 -21.77
N LYS A 116 -7.03 -1.64 -21.15
CA LYS A 116 -6.75 -0.35 -21.79
C LYS A 116 -5.27 -0.05 -21.99
N SER A 117 -4.39 -0.83 -21.36
CA SER A 117 -2.95 -0.70 -21.45
C SER A 117 -2.33 -1.71 -22.42
N LEU A 118 -3.16 -2.58 -23.02
CA LEU A 118 -2.71 -3.65 -23.92
C LEU A 118 -3.09 -3.33 -25.36
N GLU A 119 -2.15 -3.52 -26.27
CA GLU A 119 -2.28 -3.38 -27.71
C GLU A 119 -1.98 -4.72 -28.39
N GLU A 120 -2.65 -4.99 -29.51
CA GLU A 120 -2.42 -6.19 -30.34
C GLU A 120 -1.01 -6.16 -30.97
N GLU A 121 -0.45 -7.34 -31.22
CA GLU A 121 0.89 -7.53 -31.82
C GLU A 121 2.03 -6.86 -31.03
N LYS A 122 1.93 -6.84 -29.68
CA LYS A 122 2.92 -6.22 -28.82
C LYS A 122 3.34 -7.14 -27.68
N GLU A 123 4.61 -7.06 -27.33
CA GLU A 123 5.21 -7.73 -26.17
C GLU A 123 5.21 -6.78 -24.98
N TYR A 124 4.94 -7.32 -23.78
CA TYR A 124 4.86 -6.59 -22.51
C TYR A 124 5.68 -7.28 -21.45
N THR A 125 6.24 -6.49 -20.56
CA THR A 125 6.92 -6.97 -19.36
C THR A 125 6.08 -6.62 -18.12
N LEU A 126 5.61 -7.66 -17.43
CA LEU A 126 4.95 -7.55 -16.13
C LEU A 126 5.99 -7.73 -15.03
N SER A 127 6.13 -6.72 -14.15
CA SER A 127 7.08 -6.72 -13.06
C SER A 127 6.37 -6.58 -11.71
N ILE A 128 6.84 -7.29 -10.69
CA ILE A 128 6.33 -7.26 -9.30
C ILE A 128 7.52 -6.94 -8.40
N LEU A 129 7.54 -5.73 -7.86
CA LEU A 129 8.50 -5.29 -6.86
C LEU A 129 7.97 -5.66 -5.47
N LEU A 130 8.78 -6.35 -4.66
CA LEU A 130 8.39 -6.80 -3.31
C LEU A 130 9.13 -6.04 -2.20
N GLY A 131 8.42 -5.75 -1.12
CA GLY A 131 8.92 -5.14 0.11
C GLY A 131 8.57 -5.94 1.35
N LYS A 132 9.29 -5.71 2.45
CA LYS A 132 9.12 -6.49 3.70
C LYS A 132 7.74 -6.32 4.34
N GLY A 133 7.23 -5.11 4.39
CA GLY A 133 5.93 -4.76 4.96
C GLY A 133 5.71 -5.28 6.38
N TRP A 134 4.46 -5.59 6.70
CA TRP A 134 4.07 -6.18 7.99
C TRP A 134 4.41 -7.67 8.10
N TYR A 135 4.55 -8.38 6.97
CA TYR A 135 4.82 -9.81 6.93
C TYR A 135 6.21 -10.15 7.46
N MET A 136 7.23 -9.51 6.91
CA MET A 136 8.64 -9.80 7.17
C MET A 136 9.37 -8.66 7.91
N GLY A 137 8.87 -7.43 7.81
CA GLY A 137 9.48 -6.27 8.44
C GLY A 137 9.27 -6.21 9.95
N THR A 138 9.99 -5.30 10.61
CA THR A 138 9.83 -5.03 12.03
C THR A 138 8.48 -4.39 12.32
N PHE A 139 7.69 -5.03 13.16
CA PHE A 139 6.34 -4.57 13.50
C PHE A 139 5.89 -5.05 14.89
N GLY A 140 4.92 -4.35 15.48
CA GLY A 140 4.28 -4.70 16.75
C GLY A 140 5.08 -4.30 17.99
N LEU A 141 4.52 -4.63 19.14
CA LEU A 141 5.15 -4.38 20.43
C LEU A 141 6.43 -5.22 20.58
N GLY A 142 7.52 -4.56 20.96
CA GLY A 142 8.84 -5.22 21.14
C GLY A 142 9.68 -5.31 19.87
N MET A 143 9.29 -4.62 18.79
CA MET A 143 10.12 -4.49 17.58
C MET A 143 10.56 -5.83 17.00
N LYS A 144 9.67 -6.80 16.92
CA LYS A 144 9.99 -8.09 16.32
C LYS A 144 9.96 -7.97 14.79
N ASP A 145 10.91 -8.61 14.13
CA ASP A 145 10.91 -8.84 12.70
C ASP A 145 10.43 -10.27 12.37
N LYS A 146 10.08 -10.49 11.09
CA LYS A 146 9.68 -11.80 10.58
C LYS A 146 8.50 -12.42 11.34
N ASN A 147 7.51 -11.60 11.68
CA ASN A 147 6.37 -12.04 12.48
C ASN A 147 5.59 -13.16 11.81
N PHE A 148 5.47 -13.14 10.48
CA PHE A 148 4.70 -14.11 9.71
C PHE A 148 5.55 -14.96 8.76
N GLY A 149 6.78 -14.54 8.46
CA GLY A 149 7.71 -15.26 7.61
C GLY A 149 9.00 -14.49 7.38
N ASP A 150 10.01 -15.14 6.80
CA ASP A 150 11.33 -14.56 6.51
C ASP A 150 11.68 -14.56 5.01
N ARG A 151 10.69 -14.84 4.15
CA ARG A 151 10.84 -14.90 2.70
C ARG A 151 9.68 -14.23 1.98
N MET A 152 9.97 -13.27 1.13
CA MET A 152 8.98 -12.62 0.28
C MET A 152 8.61 -13.52 -0.89
N ALA A 153 7.31 -13.54 -1.26
CA ALA A 153 6.81 -14.29 -2.40
C ALA A 153 5.61 -13.57 -3.03
N ALA A 154 5.28 -13.93 -4.27
CA ALA A 154 4.09 -13.46 -4.95
C ALA A 154 3.38 -14.60 -5.67
N ILE A 155 2.06 -14.45 -5.86
CA ILE A 155 1.22 -15.31 -6.70
C ILE A 155 0.28 -14.43 -7.51
N GLY A 156 0.15 -14.72 -8.82
CA GLY A 156 -0.72 -13.94 -9.69
C GLY A 156 -1.11 -14.66 -10.97
N GLU A 157 -2.20 -14.18 -11.55
CA GLU A 157 -2.76 -14.63 -12.81
C GLU A 157 -3.30 -13.43 -13.60
N LEU A 158 -2.81 -13.25 -14.82
CA LEU A 158 -3.39 -12.34 -15.80
C LEU A 158 -4.32 -13.13 -16.72
N HIS A 159 -5.61 -12.93 -16.59
CA HIS A 159 -6.64 -13.50 -17.45
C HIS A 159 -6.93 -12.55 -18.61
N LEU A 160 -6.71 -13.02 -19.83
CA LEU A 160 -6.94 -12.32 -21.09
C LEU A 160 -8.13 -12.95 -21.81
N GLU A 161 -9.16 -12.15 -22.11
CA GLU A 161 -10.27 -12.51 -22.99
C GLU A 161 -10.12 -11.71 -24.28
N TYR A 162 -9.98 -12.38 -25.39
CA TYR A 162 -9.83 -11.77 -26.70
C TYR A 162 -11.17 -11.53 -27.39
N GLU A 163 -11.20 -10.63 -28.39
CA GLU A 163 -12.42 -10.30 -29.14
C GLU A 163 -13.00 -11.51 -29.90
N ASP A 164 -12.16 -12.48 -30.26
CA ASP A 164 -12.60 -13.75 -30.89
C ASP A 164 -13.20 -14.77 -29.89
N GLY A 165 -13.28 -14.43 -28.61
CA GLY A 165 -13.81 -15.25 -27.53
C GLY A 165 -12.79 -16.27 -26.97
N THR A 166 -11.56 -16.31 -27.46
CA THR A 166 -10.50 -17.14 -26.86
C THR A 166 -10.02 -16.55 -25.54
N VAL A 167 -9.53 -17.40 -24.65
CA VAL A 167 -9.01 -17.01 -23.32
C VAL A 167 -7.59 -17.52 -23.15
N GLU A 168 -6.73 -16.69 -22.59
CA GLU A 168 -5.37 -17.02 -22.20
C GLU A 168 -5.12 -16.61 -20.73
N VAL A 169 -4.21 -17.33 -20.06
CA VAL A 169 -3.80 -17.00 -18.68
C VAL A 169 -2.29 -16.97 -18.61
N VAL A 170 -1.74 -15.81 -18.25
CA VAL A 170 -0.33 -15.65 -17.88
C VAL A 170 -0.24 -15.76 -16.36
N ALA A 171 0.24 -16.90 -15.87
CA ALA A 171 0.29 -17.21 -14.44
C ALA A 171 1.73 -17.18 -13.90
N THR A 172 1.88 -16.94 -12.62
CA THR A 172 3.16 -17.10 -11.92
C THR A 172 3.55 -18.58 -11.86
N ASN A 173 4.76 -18.88 -12.31
CA ASN A 173 5.34 -20.23 -12.37
C ASN A 173 6.87 -20.15 -12.52
N ASP A 174 7.50 -21.28 -12.81
CA ASP A 174 8.94 -21.42 -13.01
C ASP A 174 9.51 -20.72 -14.25
N SER A 175 8.67 -20.16 -15.12
CA SER A 175 9.12 -19.36 -16.26
C SER A 175 9.35 -17.88 -15.95
N TRP A 176 9.13 -17.46 -14.72
CA TRP A 176 9.43 -16.11 -14.24
C TRP A 176 10.89 -15.99 -13.83
N GLU A 177 11.42 -14.80 -13.92
CA GLU A 177 12.76 -14.45 -13.50
C GLU A 177 12.72 -13.39 -12.39
N TYR A 178 13.84 -13.18 -11.69
CA TYR A 178 13.97 -12.12 -10.70
C TYR A 178 15.37 -11.52 -10.67
N TYR A 179 15.45 -10.30 -10.15
CA TYR A 179 16.69 -9.60 -9.84
C TYR A 179 16.49 -8.70 -8.60
N GLY A 180 17.58 -8.19 -8.02
CA GLY A 180 17.49 -7.28 -6.89
C GLY A 180 17.11 -5.87 -7.33
N SER A 181 16.16 -5.23 -6.64
CA SER A 181 15.84 -3.83 -6.88
C SER A 181 16.92 -2.90 -6.30
N ASP A 182 16.70 -1.61 -6.45
CA ASP A 182 17.47 -0.53 -5.85
C ASP A 182 17.05 -0.18 -4.41
N ILE A 183 16.04 -0.84 -3.88
CA ILE A 183 15.68 -0.73 -2.46
C ILE A 183 16.64 -1.60 -1.66
N GLU A 184 17.52 -0.95 -0.90
CA GLU A 184 18.49 -1.63 -0.03
C GLU A 184 17.83 -2.18 1.23
N ASP A 185 16.92 -1.40 1.83
CA ASP A 185 16.10 -1.83 2.98
C ASP A 185 14.78 -1.06 3.04
N SER A 186 13.73 -1.71 3.60
CA SER A 186 12.45 -1.06 3.88
C SER A 186 11.78 -1.62 5.12
N GLY A 187 10.98 -0.80 5.78
CA GLY A 187 10.20 -1.21 6.96
C GLY A 187 9.27 -0.11 7.44
N ILE A 188 8.11 -0.53 7.96
CA ILE A 188 7.07 0.40 8.41
C ILE A 188 7.58 1.38 9.47
N TYR A 189 8.39 0.92 10.43
CA TYR A 189 8.96 1.78 11.48
C TYR A 189 10.32 2.36 11.10
N LEU A 190 11.10 1.61 10.33
CA LEU A 190 12.49 1.95 10.04
C LEU A 190 12.62 2.95 8.89
N GLY A 191 11.64 2.98 8.01
CA GLY A 191 11.69 3.79 6.79
C GLY A 191 12.22 3.01 5.60
N GLU A 192 12.88 3.69 4.67
CA GLU A 192 13.39 3.05 3.44
C GLU A 192 14.73 3.64 3.01
N ILE A 193 15.57 2.79 2.45
CA ILE A 193 16.82 3.17 1.80
C ILE A 193 16.71 2.82 0.33
N LEU A 194 16.58 3.84 -0.52
CA LEU A 194 16.56 3.76 -1.96
C LEU A 194 17.94 4.13 -2.51
N ASN A 195 18.66 3.14 -3.06
CA ASN A 195 20.02 3.28 -3.52
C ASN A 195 20.14 2.95 -5.00
N HIS A 196 19.96 3.94 -5.85
CA HIS A 196 19.99 3.75 -7.30
C HIS A 196 21.36 3.31 -7.86
N GLN A 197 22.43 3.42 -7.08
CA GLN A 197 23.72 2.85 -7.48
C GLN A 197 23.69 1.30 -7.52
N LEU A 198 22.72 0.69 -6.81
CA LEU A 198 22.54 -0.76 -6.86
C LEU A 198 21.90 -1.23 -8.17
N TRP A 199 21.32 -0.33 -8.97
CA TRP A 199 20.65 -0.65 -10.23
C TRP A 199 21.62 -0.96 -11.39
N ASP A 200 22.87 -0.50 -11.33
CA ASP A 200 23.84 -0.64 -12.42
C ASP A 200 24.00 -2.11 -12.90
N GLY A 201 23.29 -2.47 -13.98
CA GLY A 201 23.40 -3.75 -14.66
C GLY A 201 22.69 -4.95 -14.00
N LYS A 202 21.87 -4.75 -12.97
CA LYS A 202 21.16 -5.85 -12.30
C LYS A 202 20.13 -6.55 -13.18
N GLU A 203 19.49 -5.84 -14.09
CA GLU A 203 18.61 -6.43 -15.11
C GLU A 203 19.32 -7.46 -16.01
N ASN A 204 20.66 -7.36 -16.13
CA ASN A 204 21.48 -8.33 -16.85
C ASN A 204 21.87 -9.55 -15.99
N ALA A 205 21.55 -9.56 -14.71
CA ALA A 205 21.85 -10.62 -13.76
C ALA A 205 20.58 -11.35 -13.27
N LYS A 206 19.56 -11.47 -14.16
CA LYS A 206 18.32 -12.18 -13.87
C LYS A 206 18.59 -13.63 -13.50
N LYS A 207 17.89 -14.10 -12.50
CA LYS A 207 17.90 -15.48 -12.01
C LYS A 207 16.50 -16.07 -12.15
N GLN A 208 16.42 -17.39 -12.25
CA GLN A 208 15.15 -18.11 -12.25
C GLN A 208 14.51 -18.06 -10.85
N VAL A 209 13.21 -17.81 -10.77
CA VAL A 209 12.47 -17.89 -9.52
C VAL A 209 12.42 -19.31 -8.96
N GLU A 210 12.23 -19.44 -7.66
CA GLU A 210 11.85 -20.69 -7.02
C GLU A 210 10.33 -20.78 -6.90
N VAL A 211 9.74 -21.87 -7.36
CA VAL A 211 8.33 -22.19 -7.13
C VAL A 211 8.21 -22.87 -5.76
N LEU A 212 7.33 -22.34 -4.91
CA LEU A 212 7.06 -22.89 -3.60
C LEU A 212 5.96 -23.97 -3.73
N GLU A 213 6.35 -25.23 -3.84
CA GLU A 213 5.41 -26.35 -4.10
C GLU A 213 4.62 -26.76 -2.84
N ASN A 214 5.21 -26.65 -1.65
CA ASN A 214 4.56 -26.92 -0.37
C ASN A 214 4.77 -25.72 0.58
N PRO A 215 4.09 -24.61 0.34
CA PRO A 215 4.33 -23.38 1.10
C PRO A 215 3.91 -23.46 2.58
N GLU A 216 3.32 -24.58 3.01
CA GLU A 216 2.86 -24.78 4.40
C GLU A 216 3.97 -25.30 5.33
N GLU A 217 4.99 -25.99 4.82
CA GLU A 217 5.93 -26.74 5.62
C GLU A 217 7.38 -26.26 5.57
N GLN A 218 7.76 -25.39 4.63
CA GLN A 218 9.18 -25.13 4.39
C GLN A 218 9.57 -23.65 4.30
N ASP A 219 10.67 -23.35 4.95
CA ASP A 219 11.59 -22.27 4.59
C ASP A 219 11.16 -20.82 4.83
N GLY A 220 10.58 -20.53 6.03
CA GLY A 220 10.34 -19.15 6.45
C GLY A 220 9.09 -18.50 5.83
N THR A 221 8.29 -19.27 5.12
CA THR A 221 6.94 -18.85 4.71
C THR A 221 5.92 -19.62 5.54
N ARG A 222 5.30 -18.95 6.49
CA ARG A 222 4.20 -19.58 7.20
C ARG A 222 2.98 -19.62 6.27
N ASN A 223 2.51 -20.83 5.98
CA ASN A 223 1.14 -21.13 5.63
C ASN A 223 0.59 -20.37 4.39
N LEU A 224 1.33 -20.42 3.26
CA LEU A 224 0.92 -19.80 1.99
C LEU A 224 -0.01 -20.69 1.14
N SER A 225 -0.96 -21.43 1.79
CA SER A 225 -1.97 -22.18 1.03
C SER A 225 -2.79 -21.26 0.12
N VAL A 226 -3.01 -21.69 -1.12
CA VAL A 226 -3.91 -20.96 -2.05
C VAL A 226 -5.35 -20.90 -1.54
N GLU A 227 -5.74 -21.78 -0.62
CA GLU A 227 -7.05 -21.79 0.04
C GLU A 227 -7.26 -20.56 0.93
N LYS A 228 -6.18 -19.88 1.35
CA LYS A 228 -6.21 -18.65 2.12
C LYS A 228 -6.36 -17.40 1.27
N LEU A 229 -6.22 -17.53 -0.04
CA LEU A 229 -6.41 -16.40 -0.93
C LEU A 229 -7.88 -15.99 -0.95
N GLN A 230 -8.13 -14.72 -0.70
CA GLN A 230 -9.48 -14.16 -0.67
C GLN A 230 -9.52 -12.82 -1.42
N ASP A 231 -10.67 -12.56 -2.04
CA ASP A 231 -10.88 -11.26 -2.69
C ASP A 231 -10.73 -10.12 -1.67
N ARG A 232 -10.18 -9.01 -2.13
CA ARG A 232 -9.92 -7.83 -1.30
C ARG A 232 -11.15 -7.33 -0.58
N LEU A 233 -11.06 -7.15 0.73
CA LEU A 233 -12.04 -6.47 1.58
C LEU A 233 -11.59 -5.05 1.94
N SER A 234 -10.29 -4.81 2.02
CA SER A 234 -9.72 -3.51 2.33
C SER A 234 -10.08 -2.45 1.28
N LEU A 235 -10.38 -1.24 1.75
CA LEU A 235 -10.37 -0.08 0.87
C LEU A 235 -8.93 0.18 0.40
N PRO A 236 -8.72 0.61 -0.85
CA PRO A 236 -7.38 0.94 -1.30
C PRO A 236 -6.80 2.09 -0.46
N VAL A 237 -5.54 1.97 -0.07
CA VAL A 237 -4.77 3.08 0.48
C VAL A 237 -4.20 3.85 -0.70
N ILE A 238 -4.61 5.08 -0.89
CA ILE A 238 -4.23 5.91 -2.04
C ILE A 238 -3.79 7.31 -1.61
N GLU A 239 -3.14 8.04 -2.49
CA GLU A 239 -2.92 9.47 -2.33
C GLU A 239 -4.26 10.21 -2.40
N LYS A 240 -4.60 10.93 -1.35
CA LYS A 240 -5.87 11.67 -1.24
C LYS A 240 -5.67 13.17 -1.34
N GLU A 241 -4.55 13.68 -0.88
CA GLU A 241 -4.26 15.11 -0.80
C GLU A 241 -2.74 15.35 -0.95
N THR A 242 -2.40 16.54 -1.39
CA THR A 242 -1.02 17.05 -1.38
C THR A 242 -0.86 18.17 -0.38
N VAL A 243 0.30 18.24 0.27
CA VAL A 243 0.67 19.31 1.20
C VAL A 243 1.95 19.97 0.71
N GLN A 244 1.88 21.28 0.47
CA GLN A 244 3.04 22.06 0.06
C GLN A 244 3.87 22.47 1.28
N VAL A 245 5.18 22.59 1.10
CA VAL A 245 6.07 23.10 2.15
C VAL A 245 5.69 24.54 2.48
N LYS A 246 5.28 24.77 3.72
CA LYS A 246 4.93 26.10 4.22
C LYS A 246 6.15 26.98 4.39
N GLU A 247 7.20 26.43 5.03
CA GLU A 247 8.38 27.18 5.42
C GLU A 247 9.61 26.30 5.46
N ILE A 248 10.79 26.87 5.15
CA ILE A 248 12.10 26.28 5.41
C ILE A 248 12.65 26.95 6.66
N ILE A 249 12.97 26.14 7.66
CA ILE A 249 13.45 26.59 8.96
C ILE A 249 14.94 26.25 9.09
N TYR A 250 15.76 27.23 9.38
CA TYR A 250 17.13 27.04 9.82
C TYR A 250 17.17 27.06 11.33
N THR A 251 17.41 25.91 11.94
CA THR A 251 17.31 25.76 13.39
C THR A 251 18.51 26.30 14.14
N PRO A 252 18.41 26.54 15.47
CA PRO A 252 19.57 26.91 16.29
C PRO A 252 20.72 25.89 16.27
N ALA A 253 20.44 24.63 15.96
CA ALA A 253 21.42 23.56 15.78
C ALA A 253 21.94 23.43 14.33
N GLU A 254 21.73 24.48 13.51
CA GLU A 254 22.15 24.54 12.10
C GLU A 254 21.53 23.44 11.21
N GLU A 255 20.37 22.90 11.58
CA GLU A 255 19.62 21.94 10.78
C GLU A 255 18.73 22.66 9.75
N ILE A 256 18.52 22.06 8.60
CA ILE A 256 17.53 22.50 7.61
C ILE A 256 16.27 21.67 7.80
N VAL A 257 15.15 22.32 8.12
CA VAL A 257 13.88 21.64 8.41
C VAL A 257 12.76 22.25 7.58
N LEU A 258 12.01 21.40 6.89
CA LEU A 258 10.77 21.77 6.21
C LEU A 258 9.62 21.73 7.22
N ASP A 259 8.87 22.82 7.37
CA ASP A 259 7.54 22.82 8.01
C ASP A 259 6.48 22.60 6.94
N MET A 260 5.79 21.49 6.98
CA MET A 260 4.66 21.20 6.09
C MET A 260 3.39 21.99 6.47
N GLY A 261 3.38 22.62 7.66
CA GLY A 261 2.24 23.39 8.14
C GLY A 261 1.07 22.56 8.69
N GLN A 262 1.03 21.27 8.39
CA GLN A 262 0.02 20.31 8.82
C GLN A 262 0.71 19.00 9.25
N ASN A 263 0.24 18.41 10.35
CA ASN A 263 0.62 17.04 10.74
C ASN A 263 -0.26 16.03 10.01
N PHE A 264 0.33 15.05 9.31
CA PHE A 264 -0.38 14.04 8.51
C PHE A 264 0.41 12.74 8.39
N ALA A 265 -0.26 11.68 7.94
CA ALA A 265 0.37 10.43 7.55
C ALA A 265 0.57 10.35 6.03
N GLY A 266 1.75 9.90 5.64
CA GLY A 266 2.15 9.80 4.24
C GLY A 266 3.66 9.84 4.06
N PHE A 267 4.11 10.47 3.00
CA PHE A 267 5.53 10.62 2.70
C PHE A 267 5.81 11.94 2.00
N VAL A 268 7.09 12.25 1.82
CA VAL A 268 7.54 13.37 0.99
C VAL A 268 8.10 12.84 -0.31
N GLU A 269 7.61 13.39 -1.40
CA GLU A 269 8.15 13.25 -2.75
C GLU A 269 9.03 14.46 -3.07
N PHE A 270 10.17 14.24 -3.71
CA PHE A 270 11.04 15.34 -4.09
C PHE A 270 11.67 15.13 -5.48
N LYS A 271 12.05 16.25 -6.10
CA LYS A 271 12.76 16.28 -7.37
C LYS A 271 14.26 16.07 -7.12
N ALA A 272 14.81 15.02 -7.68
CA ALA A 272 16.24 14.73 -7.64
C ALA A 272 16.89 15.09 -8.98
N ASN A 273 17.94 15.86 -8.92
CA ASN A 273 18.85 16.15 -10.04
C ASN A 273 20.24 16.38 -9.43
N PHE A 274 20.86 15.29 -9.00
CA PHE A 274 22.08 15.34 -8.21
C PHE A 274 23.18 14.52 -8.87
N PRO A 275 24.47 14.86 -8.66
CA PRO A 275 25.57 14.01 -9.09
C PRO A 275 25.43 12.59 -8.52
N LYS A 276 25.92 11.60 -9.27
CA LYS A 276 26.00 10.21 -8.81
C LYS A 276 26.73 10.13 -7.45
N GLY A 277 26.12 9.38 -6.52
CA GLY A 277 26.64 9.20 -5.16
C GLY A 277 26.16 10.25 -4.15
N THR A 278 25.41 11.26 -4.57
CA THR A 278 24.79 12.19 -3.62
C THR A 278 23.81 11.44 -2.75
N LYS A 279 23.96 11.59 -1.42
CA LYS A 279 23.09 10.97 -0.42
C LYS A 279 22.22 12.00 0.26
N ILE A 280 20.91 11.89 0.07
CA ILE A 280 19.89 12.70 0.74
C ILE A 280 19.25 11.90 1.86
N ILE A 281 19.10 12.51 3.03
CA ILE A 281 18.42 11.90 4.17
C ILE A 281 17.27 12.82 4.59
N LEU A 282 16.06 12.25 4.66
CA LEU A 282 14.90 12.88 5.22
C LEU A 282 14.55 12.19 6.55
N ASP A 283 14.62 12.94 7.66
CA ASP A 283 14.15 12.49 8.97
C ASP A 283 12.81 13.14 9.28
N PHE A 284 11.84 12.37 9.74
CA PHE A 284 10.48 12.81 9.97
C PHE A 284 10.19 13.05 11.44
N GLY A 285 9.44 14.11 11.76
CA GLY A 285 9.08 14.50 13.13
C GLY A 285 7.78 15.32 13.17
N GLU A 286 7.10 15.30 14.32
CA GLU A 286 5.83 16.05 14.51
C GLU A 286 6.03 17.42 15.14
N ILE A 287 7.10 17.61 15.88
CA ILE A 287 7.34 18.81 16.68
C ILE A 287 8.78 19.31 16.59
N LEU A 288 8.96 20.58 16.89
CA LEU A 288 10.25 21.14 17.21
C LEU A 288 10.37 21.24 18.72
N GLN A 289 11.55 20.95 19.27
CA GLN A 289 11.87 21.16 20.67
C GLN A 289 12.97 22.24 20.80
N GLN A 290 12.66 23.31 21.51
CA GLN A 290 13.54 24.47 21.63
C GLN A 290 14.01 25.04 20.27
N GLY A 291 13.12 24.98 19.26
CA GLY A 291 13.40 25.42 17.89
C GLY A 291 14.19 24.43 17.02
N ASN A 292 14.60 23.28 17.55
CA ASN A 292 15.35 22.25 16.83
C ASN A 292 14.44 21.07 16.45
N PHE A 293 14.85 20.32 15.43
CA PHE A 293 14.15 19.10 15.04
C PHE A 293 14.14 18.07 16.18
N TYR A 294 12.99 17.41 16.38
CA TYR A 294 12.82 16.44 17.45
C TYR A 294 11.92 15.28 17.02
N ASN A 295 12.42 14.05 17.15
CA ASN A 295 11.68 12.81 16.89
C ASN A 295 11.95 11.69 17.91
N LYS A 296 12.58 11.99 19.07
CA LYS A 296 12.82 10.97 20.11
C LYS A 296 11.52 10.42 20.73
N ASN A 297 10.40 11.12 20.56
CA ASN A 297 9.07 10.65 20.93
C ASN A 297 8.56 9.52 20.01
N TYR A 298 9.26 9.21 18.92
CA TYR A 298 8.93 8.10 18.03
C TYR A 298 9.39 6.74 18.57
N ARG A 299 9.97 6.73 19.76
CA ARG A 299 10.50 5.52 20.42
C ARG A 299 11.59 4.87 19.55
N ASP A 300 11.39 3.60 19.15
CA ASP A 300 12.35 2.86 18.33
C ASP A 300 12.12 3.01 16.82
N ALA A 301 11.06 3.71 16.41
CA ALA A 301 10.84 4.00 14.99
C ALA A 301 11.87 5.02 14.49
N LYS A 302 12.70 4.60 13.53
CA LYS A 302 13.73 5.45 12.93
C LYS A 302 13.11 6.57 12.09
N SER A 303 11.99 6.27 11.42
CA SER A 303 11.23 7.22 10.58
C SER A 303 12.11 8.05 9.66
N GLN A 304 12.88 7.37 8.81
CA GLN A 304 13.88 7.97 7.94
C GLN A 304 13.73 7.46 6.50
N PHE A 305 13.86 8.36 5.54
CA PHE A 305 14.03 8.01 4.12
C PHE A 305 15.43 8.42 3.66
N VAL A 306 16.13 7.48 3.05
CA VAL A 306 17.47 7.71 2.50
C VAL A 306 17.44 7.46 1.00
N TYR A 307 17.90 8.42 0.23
CA TYR A 307 18.07 8.32 -1.21
C TYR A 307 19.54 8.48 -1.60
N ILE A 308 20.03 7.60 -2.49
CA ILE A 308 21.39 7.68 -3.06
C ILE A 308 21.28 7.72 -4.58
N SER A 309 21.68 8.86 -5.17
CA SER A 309 21.54 9.16 -6.60
C SER A 309 22.50 8.36 -7.48
N ASP A 310 22.03 7.97 -8.66
CA ASP A 310 22.87 7.48 -9.77
C ASP A 310 23.22 8.57 -10.80
N GLY A 311 22.70 9.78 -10.62
CA GLY A 311 22.93 10.94 -11.50
C GLY A 311 21.79 11.28 -12.44
N ARG A 312 20.67 10.53 -12.41
CA ARG A 312 19.48 10.83 -13.21
C ARG A 312 18.65 11.96 -12.60
N GLU A 313 17.91 12.67 -13.45
CA GLU A 313 16.84 13.55 -13.01
C GLU A 313 15.55 12.73 -12.86
N GLU A 314 14.92 12.78 -11.69
CA GLU A 314 13.72 12.02 -11.40
C GLU A 314 12.92 12.59 -10.23
N ILE A 315 11.72 12.04 -10.04
CA ILE A 315 10.90 12.26 -8.85
C ILE A 315 11.07 11.06 -7.93
N VAL A 316 11.49 11.33 -6.70
CA VAL A 316 11.87 10.33 -5.71
C VAL A 316 10.85 10.26 -4.60
N ARG A 317 10.42 9.05 -4.25
CA ARG A 317 9.55 8.74 -3.11
C ARG A 317 9.92 7.39 -2.49
N PRO A 318 9.55 7.12 -1.23
CA PRO A 318 9.59 5.76 -0.71
C PRO A 318 8.48 4.88 -1.31
N HIS A 319 8.69 3.57 -1.32
CA HIS A 319 7.77 2.57 -1.87
C HIS A 319 6.97 1.84 -0.78
N PHE A 320 7.65 1.35 0.26
CA PHE A 320 7.10 0.37 1.21
C PHE A 320 7.10 0.85 2.66
N THR A 321 6.89 2.14 2.85
CA THR A 321 6.77 2.77 4.16
C THR A 321 5.90 4.01 4.10
N PHE A 322 5.50 4.50 5.25
CA PHE A 322 4.89 5.82 5.44
C PHE A 322 5.31 6.39 6.79
N PHE A 323 5.12 7.69 6.95
CA PHE A 323 5.50 8.43 8.13
C PHE A 323 4.32 9.26 8.64
N GLY A 324 4.23 9.47 9.96
CA GLY A 324 3.37 10.50 10.56
C GLY A 324 4.25 11.69 10.93
N PHE A 325 4.00 12.88 10.36
CA PHE A 325 4.91 14.01 10.53
C PHE A 325 4.28 15.35 10.17
N ARG A 326 4.92 16.40 10.65
CA ARG A 326 4.77 17.77 10.18
C ARG A 326 6.09 18.37 9.73
N TYR A 327 7.19 18.00 10.37
CA TYR A 327 8.52 18.53 10.10
C TYR A 327 9.40 17.49 9.45
N VAL A 328 10.22 17.91 8.49
CA VAL A 328 11.18 17.04 7.80
C VAL A 328 12.55 17.67 7.87
N ARG A 329 13.50 17.04 8.56
CA ARG A 329 14.89 17.46 8.54
C ARG A 329 15.53 16.90 7.28
N VAL A 330 16.15 17.78 6.50
CA VAL A 330 16.85 17.44 5.25
C VAL A 330 18.34 17.49 5.49
N THR A 331 19.03 16.42 5.15
CA THR A 331 20.50 16.32 5.25
C THR A 331 21.10 15.90 3.92
N GLY A 332 22.23 16.48 3.55
CA GLY A 332 22.98 16.11 2.34
C GLY A 332 22.50 16.79 1.06
N TRP A 333 21.54 17.71 1.12
CA TRP A 333 21.07 18.44 -0.04
C TRP A 333 22.14 19.34 -0.60
N PRO A 334 22.54 19.21 -1.89
CA PRO A 334 23.57 20.05 -2.49
C PRO A 334 22.98 21.39 -2.96
N GLY A 335 23.62 22.49 -2.56
CA GLY A 335 23.23 23.83 -2.95
C GLY A 335 22.04 24.38 -2.16
N GLU A 336 21.33 25.34 -2.76
CA GLU A 336 20.17 25.98 -2.14
C GLU A 336 18.94 25.07 -2.20
N LEU A 337 18.22 24.99 -1.09
CA LEU A 337 17.02 24.17 -0.98
C LEU A 337 15.78 25.04 -1.20
N GLU A 338 14.97 24.68 -2.18
CA GLU A 338 13.73 25.38 -2.53
C GLU A 338 12.52 24.56 -2.09
N LYS A 339 11.44 25.24 -1.66
CA LYS A 339 10.20 24.61 -1.20
C LYS A 339 9.55 23.74 -2.30
N GLU A 340 9.63 24.22 -3.52
CA GLU A 340 9.02 23.65 -4.73
C GLU A 340 9.65 22.30 -5.14
N ASN A 341 10.79 21.97 -4.54
CA ASN A 341 11.42 20.67 -4.73
C ASN A 341 10.73 19.54 -3.97
N PHE A 342 9.85 19.88 -3.00
CA PHE A 342 9.24 18.91 -2.09
C PHE A 342 7.72 19.02 -2.08
N VAL A 343 7.06 17.87 -2.07
CA VAL A 343 5.59 17.77 -1.93
C VAL A 343 5.27 16.67 -0.93
N GLY A 344 4.47 16.99 0.08
CA GLY A 344 3.88 16.00 0.99
C GLY A 344 2.71 15.28 0.31
N LYS A 345 2.75 13.96 0.34
CA LYS A 345 1.69 13.08 -0.17
C LYS A 345 0.95 12.48 1.02
N VAL A 346 -0.32 12.84 1.16
CA VAL A 346 -1.19 12.32 2.23
C VAL A 346 -1.83 11.04 1.75
N ILE A 347 -1.58 9.92 2.43
CA ILE A 347 -2.17 8.62 2.10
C ILE A 347 -3.06 8.12 3.22
N TYR A 348 -4.22 7.60 2.87
CA TYR A 348 -5.12 6.86 3.76
C TYR A 348 -6.10 6.02 2.94
N SER A 349 -6.84 5.13 3.62
CA SER A 349 -7.87 4.30 2.98
C SER A 349 -8.88 5.16 2.23
N ASP A 350 -9.32 4.74 1.05
CA ASP A 350 -10.21 5.53 0.17
C ASP A 350 -11.60 5.77 0.77
N LEU A 351 -11.62 6.48 1.87
CA LEU A 351 -12.80 6.90 2.60
C LEU A 351 -13.40 8.16 1.99
N ARG A 352 -14.69 8.12 1.69
CA ARG A 352 -15.42 9.27 1.18
C ARG A 352 -15.93 10.13 2.35
N ARG A 353 -15.65 11.44 2.30
CA ARG A 353 -16.22 12.41 3.26
C ARG A 353 -17.73 12.46 3.12
N THR A 354 -18.45 12.32 4.24
CA THR A 354 -19.90 12.36 4.33
C THR A 354 -20.41 13.44 5.27
N GLY A 355 -19.62 13.83 6.25
CA GLY A 355 -19.98 14.84 7.23
C GLY A 355 -19.12 16.09 7.14
N LEU A 356 -19.76 17.24 7.19
CA LEU A 356 -19.15 18.54 7.26
C LEU A 356 -19.81 19.34 8.38
N VAL A 357 -19.02 19.93 9.25
CA VAL A 357 -19.48 20.79 10.33
C VAL A 357 -18.76 22.12 10.25
N GLU A 358 -19.55 23.20 10.21
CA GLU A 358 -19.06 24.57 10.31
C GLU A 358 -19.94 25.33 11.31
N THR A 359 -19.31 26.05 12.20
CA THR A 359 -19.98 26.83 13.25
C THR A 359 -19.47 28.27 13.24
N SER A 360 -20.15 29.15 13.94
CA SER A 360 -19.70 30.54 14.16
C SER A 360 -18.48 30.66 15.10
N ASN A 361 -18.04 29.55 15.72
CA ASN A 361 -16.91 29.53 16.63
C ASN A 361 -15.69 28.87 15.96
N GLU A 362 -14.68 29.68 15.64
CA GLU A 362 -13.46 29.23 14.98
C GLU A 362 -12.68 28.15 15.76
N LYS A 363 -12.73 28.16 17.10
CA LYS A 363 -12.05 27.14 17.92
C LYS A 363 -12.74 25.77 17.79
N ILE A 364 -14.07 25.74 17.67
CA ILE A 364 -14.82 24.51 17.43
C ILE A 364 -14.51 24.00 16.02
N ASN A 365 -14.50 24.87 15.03
CA ASN A 365 -14.15 24.51 13.67
C ASN A 365 -12.71 23.96 13.59
N ARG A 366 -11.78 24.57 14.32
CA ARG A 366 -10.40 24.06 14.40
C ARG A 366 -10.31 22.71 15.09
N LEU A 367 -11.03 22.49 16.18
CA LEU A 367 -11.11 21.19 16.85
C LEU A 367 -11.64 20.13 15.88
N TYR A 368 -12.71 20.43 15.17
CA TYR A 368 -13.27 19.54 14.16
C TYR A 368 -12.24 19.18 13.08
N GLN A 369 -11.52 20.15 12.52
CA GLN A 369 -10.48 19.89 11.53
C GLN A 369 -9.33 19.04 12.10
N ASN A 370 -8.91 19.28 13.34
CA ASN A 370 -7.88 18.46 13.97
C ASN A 370 -8.32 17.00 14.12
N THR A 371 -9.59 16.76 14.50
CA THR A 371 -10.17 15.41 14.60
C THR A 371 -10.17 14.69 13.25
N VAL A 372 -10.56 15.39 12.18
CA VAL A 372 -10.55 14.85 10.82
C VAL A 372 -9.13 14.53 10.35
N TRP A 373 -8.14 15.37 10.64
CA TRP A 373 -6.74 15.08 10.34
C TRP A 373 -6.17 13.91 11.13
N GLY A 374 -6.59 13.77 12.40
CA GLY A 374 -6.28 12.60 13.21
C GLY A 374 -6.85 11.32 12.61
N GLU A 375 -8.11 11.35 12.17
CA GLU A 375 -8.76 10.22 11.49
C GLU A 375 -8.04 9.82 10.20
N LYS A 376 -7.78 10.76 9.29
CA LYS A 376 -7.03 10.53 8.06
C LYS A 376 -5.66 9.88 8.33
N SER A 377 -4.96 10.36 9.35
CA SER A 377 -3.61 9.89 9.66
C SER A 377 -3.57 8.49 10.28
N ASN A 378 -4.70 8.03 10.86
CA ASN A 378 -4.78 6.75 11.55
C ASN A 378 -5.62 5.71 10.80
N PHE A 379 -6.30 6.08 9.72
CA PHE A 379 -7.12 5.15 8.93
C PHE A 379 -6.38 4.68 7.67
N ILE A 380 -5.31 3.92 7.88
CA ILE A 380 -4.49 3.30 6.85
C ILE A 380 -4.67 1.78 6.96
N ASP A 381 -5.70 1.27 6.28
CA ASP A 381 -6.20 -0.11 6.26
C ASP A 381 -6.83 -0.60 7.58
N MET A 382 -6.34 -0.15 8.73
CA MET A 382 -6.95 -0.39 10.04
C MET A 382 -6.94 0.90 10.88
N PRO A 383 -7.82 1.03 11.90
CA PRO A 383 -7.83 2.19 12.78
C PRO A 383 -6.67 2.08 13.79
N THR A 384 -5.55 2.73 13.51
CA THR A 384 -4.37 2.72 14.39
C THR A 384 -4.48 3.75 15.51
N ASP A 385 -3.77 3.51 16.62
CA ASP A 385 -3.64 4.43 17.75
C ASP A 385 -2.78 5.66 17.43
N CYS A 386 -1.83 5.50 16.53
CA CYS A 386 -0.89 6.54 16.14
C CYS A 386 -0.28 6.26 14.76
N PRO A 387 0.13 7.31 13.99
CA PRO A 387 0.69 7.11 12.67
C PRO A 387 2.24 7.12 12.61
N GLN A 388 2.96 7.47 13.72
CA GLN A 388 4.34 7.93 13.61
C GLN A 388 5.40 7.09 14.35
N ARG A 389 5.05 6.49 15.49
CA ARG A 389 5.99 5.79 16.37
C ARG A 389 5.98 4.28 16.18
N SER A 390 6.85 3.56 16.89
CA SER A 390 6.87 2.09 16.94
C SER A 390 5.71 1.55 17.78
N GLU A 391 4.52 1.60 17.22
CA GLU A 391 3.24 1.06 17.70
C GLU A 391 2.33 0.84 16.49
N ARG A 392 1.51 1.83 16.09
CA ARG A 392 0.65 1.80 14.89
C ARG A 392 -0.19 0.52 14.82
N LEU A 393 -0.86 0.20 15.92
CA LEU A 393 -1.68 -0.99 16.10
C LEU A 393 -3.17 -0.63 16.15
N GLY A 394 -4.01 -1.57 15.77
CA GLY A 394 -5.46 -1.43 15.75
C GLY A 394 -6.11 -1.61 17.12
N TRP A 395 -5.73 -0.82 18.11
CA TRP A 395 -6.25 -0.92 19.46
C TRP A 395 -7.78 -0.84 19.50
N THR A 396 -8.41 -1.90 20.02
CA THR A 396 -9.87 -2.02 20.05
C THR A 396 -10.54 -0.97 20.94
N GLY A 397 -9.88 -0.56 22.02
CA GLY A 397 -10.36 0.51 22.89
C GLY A 397 -10.45 1.86 22.19
N ASP A 398 -9.40 2.23 21.42
CA ASP A 398 -9.36 3.45 20.61
C ASP A 398 -10.41 3.40 19.52
N ALA A 399 -10.49 2.31 18.80
CA ALA A 399 -11.48 2.11 17.74
C ALA A 399 -12.91 2.19 18.27
N GLN A 400 -13.22 1.57 19.41
CA GLN A 400 -14.55 1.58 20.02
C GLN A 400 -15.01 3.01 20.34
N VAL A 401 -14.13 3.82 20.93
CA VAL A 401 -14.46 5.19 21.33
C VAL A 401 -14.63 6.10 20.11
N PHE A 402 -13.80 5.93 19.08
CA PHE A 402 -13.75 6.83 17.94
C PHE A 402 -14.69 6.44 16.79
N ALA A 403 -15.10 5.17 16.65
CA ALA A 403 -15.89 4.68 15.53
C ALA A 403 -17.18 5.49 15.24
N PRO A 404 -17.98 5.93 16.25
CA PRO A 404 -19.13 6.78 15.98
C PRO A 404 -18.75 8.12 15.37
N THR A 405 -17.70 8.76 15.89
CA THR A 405 -17.18 10.05 15.38
C THR A 405 -16.71 9.92 13.95
N ALA A 406 -15.90 8.89 13.65
CA ALA A 406 -15.42 8.59 12.31
C ALA A 406 -16.57 8.40 11.33
N SER A 407 -17.62 7.68 11.73
CA SER A 407 -18.80 7.42 10.89
C SER A 407 -19.66 8.66 10.59
N TYR A 408 -19.54 9.72 11.42
CA TYR A 408 -20.11 11.03 11.10
C TYR A 408 -19.28 11.80 10.08
N HIS A 409 -17.98 11.58 10.03
CA HIS A 409 -17.07 12.29 9.14
C HIS A 409 -16.97 11.64 7.76
N MET A 410 -16.91 10.31 7.72
CA MET A 410 -16.62 9.53 6.52
C MET A 410 -17.52 8.31 6.39
N ASP A 411 -17.65 7.77 5.18
CA ASP A 411 -18.30 6.49 4.94
C ASP A 411 -17.36 5.34 5.35
N THR A 412 -17.44 4.97 6.61
CA THR A 412 -16.55 3.99 7.24
C THR A 412 -17.06 2.54 7.18
N ARG A 413 -18.18 2.27 6.50
CA ARG A 413 -18.84 0.95 6.50
C ARG A 413 -17.91 -0.18 6.02
N ALA A 414 -17.26 -0.01 4.88
CA ALA A 414 -16.35 -1.02 4.34
C ALA A 414 -15.09 -1.15 5.23
N PHE A 415 -14.56 -0.04 5.70
CA PHE A 415 -13.39 0.02 6.57
C PHE A 415 -13.60 -0.75 7.88
N PHE A 416 -14.67 -0.46 8.61
CA PHE A 416 -14.99 -1.19 9.84
C PHE A 416 -15.52 -2.61 9.60
N HIS A 417 -16.05 -2.91 8.42
CA HIS A 417 -16.40 -4.29 8.06
C HIS A 417 -15.12 -5.16 7.99
N LYS A 418 -14.08 -4.67 7.32
CA LYS A 418 -12.77 -5.34 7.27
C LYS A 418 -12.17 -5.48 8.66
N PHE A 419 -12.10 -4.41 9.44
CA PHE A 419 -11.56 -4.45 10.79
C PHE A 419 -12.32 -5.43 11.71
N ALA A 420 -13.65 -5.46 11.63
CA ALA A 420 -14.46 -6.42 12.38
C ALA A 420 -14.22 -7.87 11.94
N LYS A 421 -13.84 -8.10 10.67
CA LYS A 421 -13.41 -9.42 10.21
C LYS A 421 -12.09 -9.81 10.84
N ASP A 422 -11.11 -8.90 10.86
CA ASP A 422 -9.80 -9.14 11.46
C ASP A 422 -9.95 -9.50 12.94
N LEU A 423 -10.72 -8.71 13.70
CA LEU A 423 -11.01 -8.99 15.11
C LEU A 423 -11.67 -10.36 15.33
N ARG A 424 -12.54 -10.77 14.42
CA ARG A 424 -13.21 -12.08 14.50
C ARG A 424 -12.25 -13.24 14.19
N ASP A 425 -11.32 -13.03 13.27
CA ASP A 425 -10.34 -14.03 12.93
C ASP A 425 -9.33 -14.20 14.09
N GLU A 426 -8.83 -13.12 14.66
CA GLU A 426 -8.02 -13.13 15.88
C GLU A 426 -8.77 -13.77 17.07
N GLN A 427 -10.06 -13.50 17.23
CA GLN A 427 -10.89 -14.08 18.29
C GLN A 427 -10.92 -15.61 18.20
N LYS A 428 -10.94 -16.18 17.01
CA LYS A 428 -10.89 -17.64 16.83
C LYS A 428 -9.56 -18.23 17.31
N MET A 429 -8.45 -17.52 17.11
CA MET A 429 -7.12 -17.93 17.57
C MET A 429 -6.97 -17.78 19.10
N LEU A 430 -7.75 -16.92 19.73
CA LEU A 430 -7.77 -16.65 21.16
C LEU A 430 -8.84 -17.44 21.92
N ASP A 431 -9.31 -18.56 21.38
CA ASP A 431 -10.37 -19.39 21.99
C ASP A 431 -11.63 -18.59 22.38
N GLY A 432 -12.01 -17.60 21.57
CA GLY A 432 -13.14 -16.72 21.79
C GLY A 432 -12.84 -15.47 22.63
N GLY A 433 -11.62 -15.26 23.06
CA GLY A 433 -11.17 -14.02 23.69
C GLY A 433 -11.19 -12.83 22.71
N MET A 434 -11.48 -11.63 23.23
CA MET A 434 -11.36 -10.43 22.39
C MET A 434 -9.89 -9.97 22.29
N PRO A 435 -9.39 -9.71 21.10
CA PRO A 435 -8.06 -9.14 20.95
C PRO A 435 -8.01 -7.70 21.48
N ASN A 436 -6.85 -7.27 21.94
CA ASN A 436 -6.62 -5.88 22.33
C ASN A 436 -6.31 -4.99 21.13
N PHE A 437 -5.68 -5.57 20.11
CA PHE A 437 -5.30 -4.91 18.84
C PHE A 437 -5.12 -5.94 17.73
#